data_5b5be4e8c17f3bb81da9cfe47bf5d0ce
#
_entry.id   5b5be4e8c17f3bb81da9cfe47bf5d0ce
#
_cell.length_a   1.000
_cell.length_b   1.000
_cell.length_c   1.000
_cell.angle_alpha   90.00
_cell.angle_beta   90.00
_cell.angle_gamma   90.00
#
_symmetry.space_group_name_H-M   'P 1'
#
loop_
_entity.id
_entity.type
_entity.pdbx_description
1 polymer ?
#
loop_
_entity_poly.entity_id
_entity_poly.type
_entity_poly.pdbx_seq_one_letter_code
_entity_poly.pdbx_strand_id
1 'polypeptide(L)'
;MAPMVSIAASIAYTFPLQTYFKRDNPEEARNLLIGVGVVIVVAVLSYFIRHGVGNPIAGTGNKNKSSAVTPRKFNAFTLHRVASSYGLNREQKKLLEYVFRNDGVTDPERVMKTPALLDRHFKRAFRTIEKNSSTDEDVQERLVKLFSLRNVIESSSGTNDASSARPSENTPAILVSGKDSYPVKVLSTKGQTVVVEYPRNALGTPIRMTKGTKIALSFFTKSSNGFSYDGTVGGAVNTDHGQGLQISHSGRMKPLVKRKFRRRTTDIQCEFYFVKVEETGTGRKKTAKLVVVNRKYTGTIKDISVGGCALKSSAPIQIGSRLKINIDYDDNYVINVLGQVIRTNRSAAGTILHIKFLKVPQRAFNSISTIVFGYNDD
;
A
#
# COMPACT_ATOMS: atom_id res chain seq x y z
N MET A 1 12.15 43.41 -48.83
CA MET A 1 11.76 42.21 -48.05
C MET A 1 13.04 41.46 -47.69
N ALA A 2 13.51 41.62 -46.48
CA ALA A 2 14.76 41.01 -46.00
C ALA A 2 14.42 39.81 -45.10
N PRO A 3 15.13 38.69 -45.13
CA PRO A 3 14.93 37.58 -44.22
C PRO A 3 15.68 37.81 -42.91
N MET A 4 15.01 37.54 -41.80
CA MET A 4 15.60 37.53 -40.47
C MET A 4 16.53 36.29 -40.30
N VAL A 5 17.79 36.58 -39.99
CA VAL A 5 18.79 35.60 -39.58
C VAL A 5 18.69 35.45 -38.08
N SER A 6 18.36 34.22 -37.61
CA SER A 6 18.39 33.83 -36.21
C SER A 6 19.84 33.49 -35.84
N ILE A 7 20.43 34.25 -34.91
CA ILE A 7 21.74 33.97 -34.33
C ILE A 7 21.50 33.22 -33.03
N ALA A 8 21.75 31.92 -33.03
CA ALA A 8 21.88 31.10 -31.82
C ALA A 8 23.28 31.28 -31.25
N ALA A 9 23.40 32.05 -30.17
CA ALA A 9 24.65 32.21 -29.44
C ALA A 9 24.87 31.00 -28.50
N SER A 10 25.77 30.12 -28.90
CA SER A 10 26.36 29.08 -28.00
C SER A 10 27.30 29.74 -27.01
N ILE A 11 26.93 29.83 -25.74
CA ILE A 11 27.81 30.26 -24.68
C ILE A 11 28.59 29.01 -24.22
N ALA A 12 29.79 28.84 -24.74
CA ALA A 12 30.76 27.87 -24.23
C ALA A 12 31.45 28.47 -23.00
N TYR A 13 31.15 28.00 -21.84
CA TYR A 13 31.91 28.31 -20.61
C TYR A 13 33.24 27.55 -20.66
N THR A 14 34.28 28.19 -21.16
CA THR A 14 35.66 27.76 -20.95
C THR A 14 36.13 28.26 -19.60
N PHE A 15 36.22 27.36 -18.62
CA PHE A 15 36.90 27.65 -17.36
C PHE A 15 38.41 27.66 -17.59
N PRO A 16 39.11 28.78 -17.32
CA PRO A 16 40.55 28.80 -17.42
C PRO A 16 41.16 28.12 -16.17
N LEU A 17 41.62 26.88 -16.36
CA LEU A 17 42.34 26.12 -15.33
C LEU A 17 43.69 26.70 -14.90
N GLN A 18 44.12 27.82 -15.51
CA GLN A 18 45.44 28.41 -15.27
C GLN A 18 45.58 29.43 -14.15
N THR A 19 44.47 29.80 -13.46
CA THR A 19 44.57 30.83 -12.41
C THR A 19 44.62 30.30 -10.98
N TYR A 20 44.61 28.97 -10.76
CA TYR A 20 44.64 28.39 -9.43
C TYR A 20 46.01 27.96 -8.89
N PHE A 21 47.10 28.13 -9.64
CA PHE A 21 48.43 27.87 -9.15
C PHE A 21 49.25 29.17 -8.99
N LYS A 22 48.83 29.98 -8.02
CA LYS A 22 49.75 31.03 -7.53
C LYS A 22 50.73 30.36 -6.58
N ARG A 23 51.94 30.19 -7.04
CA ARG A 23 53.10 29.73 -6.30
C ARG A 23 53.38 30.72 -5.21
N ASP A 24 53.33 30.33 -3.90
CA ASP A 24 54.13 30.92 -2.86
C ASP A 24 53.78 30.47 -1.43
N ASN A 25 53.07 29.36 -1.26
CA ASN A 25 52.85 28.83 0.07
C ASN A 25 53.01 27.29 0.15
N PRO A 26 54.15 26.79 0.66
CA PRO A 26 54.41 25.34 0.73
C PRO A 26 53.45 24.63 1.67
N GLU A 27 52.81 25.32 2.59
CA GLU A 27 51.80 24.75 3.48
C GLU A 27 50.46 24.47 2.76
N GLU A 28 50.06 25.31 1.83
CA GLU A 28 48.86 25.09 1.04
C GLU A 28 49.00 23.89 0.08
N ALA A 29 50.17 23.74 -0.54
CA ALA A 29 50.47 22.59 -1.36
C ALA A 29 50.45 21.27 -0.57
N ARG A 30 50.95 21.31 0.68
CA ARG A 30 50.94 20.16 1.59
C ARG A 30 49.52 19.80 2.00
N ASN A 31 48.69 20.79 2.34
CA ASN A 31 47.28 20.59 2.73
C ASN A 31 46.44 20.10 1.56
N LEU A 32 46.69 20.56 0.34
CA LEU A 32 46.04 20.04 -0.88
C LEU A 32 46.46 18.59 -1.15
N LEU A 33 47.71 18.22 -0.98
CA LEU A 33 48.21 16.82 -1.11
C LEU A 33 47.56 15.91 -0.05
N ILE A 34 47.43 16.37 1.18
CA ILE A 34 46.77 15.64 2.25
C ILE A 34 45.28 15.48 1.90
N GLY A 35 44.60 16.54 1.44
CA GLY A 35 43.20 16.47 1.00
C GLY A 35 42.97 15.46 -0.15
N VAL A 36 43.80 15.48 -1.17
CA VAL A 36 43.76 14.50 -2.29
C VAL A 36 44.05 13.09 -1.78
N GLY A 37 45.00 12.93 -0.87
CA GLY A 37 45.33 11.64 -0.24
C GLY A 37 44.13 11.06 0.51
N VAL A 38 43.45 11.88 1.31
CA VAL A 38 42.20 11.48 2.04
C VAL A 38 41.10 11.05 1.07
N VAL A 39 40.88 11.80 -0.02
CA VAL A 39 39.87 11.45 -1.04
C VAL A 39 40.21 10.11 -1.72
N ILE A 40 41.50 9.86 -2.04
CA ILE A 40 41.95 8.60 -2.61
C ILE A 40 41.75 7.44 -1.63
N VAL A 41 42.09 7.62 -0.36
CA VAL A 41 41.89 6.60 0.68
C VAL A 41 40.39 6.30 0.88
N VAL A 42 39.52 7.31 0.90
CA VAL A 42 38.07 7.12 0.97
C VAL A 42 37.54 6.42 -0.27
N ALA A 43 38.03 6.76 -1.46
CA ALA A 43 37.62 6.11 -2.71
C ALA A 43 38.10 4.62 -2.74
N VAL A 44 39.30 4.34 -2.29
CA VAL A 44 39.84 2.97 -2.19
C VAL A 44 39.11 2.16 -1.15
N LEU A 45 38.82 2.73 0.03
CA LEU A 45 37.98 2.07 1.04
C LEU A 45 36.56 1.82 0.54
N SER A 46 35.98 2.80 -0.14
CA SER A 46 34.64 2.65 -0.76
C SER A 46 34.65 1.58 -1.84
N TYR A 47 35.73 1.45 -2.64
CA TYR A 47 35.88 0.42 -3.63
C TYR A 47 35.96 -0.97 -2.97
N PHE A 48 36.79 -1.13 -1.92
CA PHE A 48 36.89 -2.39 -1.17
C PHE A 48 35.61 -2.78 -0.46
N ILE A 49 34.86 -1.81 0.10
CA ILE A 49 33.55 -2.03 0.70
C ILE A 49 32.51 -2.46 -0.35
N ARG A 50 32.61 -1.92 -1.57
CA ARG A 50 31.68 -2.18 -2.67
C ARG A 50 31.96 -3.47 -3.41
N HIS A 51 33.21 -3.90 -3.48
CA HIS A 51 33.65 -5.08 -4.28
C HIS A 51 34.10 -6.28 -3.44
N GLY A 52 34.11 -6.18 -2.11
CA GLY A 52 34.51 -7.28 -1.22
C GLY A 52 35.95 -7.75 -1.50
N VAL A 53 36.76 -7.86 -0.47
CA VAL A 53 38.09 -8.49 -0.58
C VAL A 53 37.87 -9.92 -1.10
N GLY A 54 38.54 -10.21 -2.25
CA GLY A 54 38.37 -11.45 -2.99
C GLY A 54 38.56 -12.70 -2.12
N ASN A 55 37.76 -13.71 -2.40
CA ASN A 55 37.93 -15.05 -1.87
C ASN A 55 39.29 -15.63 -2.32
N PRO A 56 40.07 -16.23 -1.44
CA PRO A 56 41.23 -17.02 -1.86
C PRO A 56 40.76 -18.28 -2.61
N ILE A 57 41.46 -18.57 -3.68
CA ILE A 57 41.29 -19.68 -4.61
C ILE A 57 41.03 -20.99 -3.87
N ALA A 58 39.88 -21.61 -4.16
CA ALA A 58 39.51 -22.91 -3.60
C ALA A 58 40.36 -24.01 -4.22
N GLY A 59 41.17 -24.62 -3.40
CA GLY A 59 41.74 -25.93 -3.68
C GLY A 59 40.68 -27.03 -3.67
N THR A 60 40.63 -27.84 -4.70
CA THR A 60 39.89 -29.08 -4.85
C THR A 60 40.08 -30.00 -3.65
N GLY A 61 39.03 -30.24 -2.88
CA GLY A 61 38.99 -31.20 -1.77
C GLY A 61 37.59 -31.62 -1.44
N ASN A 62 37.14 -32.70 -2.05
CA ASN A 62 35.91 -33.41 -1.75
C ASN A 62 35.89 -33.87 -0.29
N LYS A 63 35.07 -33.23 0.57
CA LYS A 63 34.68 -33.80 1.87
C LYS A 63 33.23 -33.39 2.17
N ASN A 64 32.34 -34.37 2.07
CA ASN A 64 31.01 -34.32 2.68
C ASN A 64 31.15 -33.96 4.15
N LYS A 65 30.92 -32.70 4.50
CA LYS A 65 30.59 -32.28 5.87
C LYS A 65 29.23 -31.62 5.82
N SER A 66 28.27 -32.27 6.49
CA SER A 66 27.02 -31.65 6.93
C SER A 66 27.39 -30.33 7.63
N SER A 67 27.28 -29.23 6.93
CA SER A 67 27.48 -27.89 7.48
C SER A 67 26.35 -27.60 8.45
N ALA A 68 26.64 -27.68 9.74
CA ALA A 68 25.83 -27.06 10.77
C ALA A 68 25.65 -25.60 10.35
N VAL A 69 24.41 -25.22 10.01
CA VAL A 69 24.05 -23.87 9.63
C VAL A 69 24.24 -22.99 10.87
N THR A 70 25.38 -22.29 10.91
CA THR A 70 25.60 -21.27 11.93
C THR A 70 24.45 -20.25 11.85
N PRO A 71 23.72 -19.99 12.93
CA PRO A 71 22.59 -19.06 12.90
C PRO A 71 23.12 -17.68 12.48
N ARG A 72 22.60 -17.19 11.35
CA ARG A 72 22.94 -15.84 10.85
C ARG A 72 22.55 -14.82 11.92
N LYS A 73 23.49 -13.97 12.34
CA LYS A 73 23.23 -12.89 13.27
C LYS A 73 22.40 -11.80 12.60
N PHE A 74 21.53 -11.12 13.37
CA PHE A 74 20.81 -9.93 12.91
C PHE A 74 21.77 -8.90 12.29
N ASN A 75 21.44 -8.40 11.10
CA ASN A 75 22.23 -7.41 10.39
C ASN A 75 21.43 -6.12 10.19
N ALA A 76 21.74 -5.11 11.02
CA ALA A 76 21.08 -3.80 10.99
C ALA A 76 21.29 -3.08 9.64
N PHE A 77 22.46 -3.21 9.00
CA PHE A 77 22.75 -2.58 7.71
C PHE A 77 21.82 -3.12 6.61
N THR A 78 21.65 -4.44 6.55
CA THR A 78 20.72 -5.07 5.60
C THR A 78 19.29 -4.60 5.85
N LEU A 79 18.87 -4.52 7.12
CA LEU A 79 17.56 -3.99 7.47
C LEU A 79 17.37 -2.56 7.02
N HIS A 80 18.33 -1.67 7.30
CA HIS A 80 18.24 -0.26 6.92
C HIS A 80 18.19 -0.05 5.40
N ARG A 81 18.93 -0.86 4.63
CA ARG A 81 18.87 -0.86 3.17
C ARG A 81 17.48 -1.26 2.66
N VAL A 82 16.96 -2.38 3.16
CA VAL A 82 15.61 -2.85 2.79
C VAL A 82 14.54 -1.84 3.23
N ALA A 83 14.60 -1.33 4.46
CA ALA A 83 13.68 -0.32 4.95
C ALA A 83 13.67 0.97 4.11
N SER A 84 14.84 1.33 3.52
CA SER A 84 14.93 2.48 2.61
C SER A 84 14.18 2.25 1.31
N SER A 85 14.17 1.03 0.75
CA SER A 85 13.41 0.73 -0.46
C SER A 85 11.90 0.78 -0.27
N TYR A 86 11.42 0.69 0.97
CA TYR A 86 10.02 0.92 1.35
C TYR A 86 9.70 2.38 1.68
N GLY A 87 10.65 3.31 1.52
CA GLY A 87 10.45 4.73 1.80
C GLY A 87 10.30 5.08 3.28
N LEU A 88 10.77 4.21 4.19
CA LEU A 88 10.64 4.44 5.63
C LEU A 88 11.54 5.58 6.10
N ASN A 89 11.00 6.48 6.92
CA ASN A 89 11.75 7.56 7.57
C ASN A 89 12.64 7.03 8.72
N ARG A 90 13.47 7.91 9.31
CA ARG A 90 14.44 7.54 10.35
C ARG A 90 13.79 6.91 11.59
N GLU A 91 12.66 7.45 12.04
CA GLU A 91 11.94 6.94 13.22
C GLU A 91 11.31 5.58 12.93
N GLN A 92 10.69 5.42 11.76
CA GLN A 92 10.11 4.16 11.31
C GLN A 92 11.18 3.06 11.18
N LYS A 93 12.38 3.39 10.68
CA LYS A 93 13.52 2.46 10.61
C LYS A 93 13.97 2.00 12.00
N LYS A 94 14.08 2.94 12.97
CA LYS A 94 14.42 2.59 14.35
C LYS A 94 13.37 1.69 15.01
N LEU A 95 12.09 1.98 14.78
CA LEU A 95 11.01 1.14 15.30
C LEU A 95 11.02 -0.25 14.66
N LEU A 96 11.24 -0.35 13.35
CA LEU A 96 11.37 -1.63 12.65
C LEU A 96 12.58 -2.42 13.14
N GLU A 97 13.71 -1.75 13.38
CA GLU A 97 14.90 -2.35 13.95
C GLU A 97 14.64 -2.90 15.35
N TYR A 98 13.93 -2.16 16.19
CA TYR A 98 13.50 -2.61 17.52
C TYR A 98 12.66 -3.89 17.42
N VAL A 99 11.64 -3.91 16.55
CA VAL A 99 10.76 -5.09 16.35
C VAL A 99 11.57 -6.31 15.89
N PHE A 100 12.45 -6.15 14.92
CA PHE A 100 13.19 -7.27 14.34
C PHE A 100 14.34 -7.76 15.22
N ARG A 101 14.98 -6.85 15.96
CA ARG A 101 16.06 -7.21 16.89
C ARG A 101 15.53 -8.00 18.07
N ASN A 102 14.42 -7.57 18.67
CA ASN A 102 13.80 -8.28 19.80
C ASN A 102 13.30 -9.67 19.42
N ASP A 103 12.91 -9.87 18.16
CA ASP A 103 12.43 -11.15 17.64
C ASP A 103 13.52 -12.01 16.99
N GLY A 104 14.79 -11.54 17.01
CA GLY A 104 15.94 -12.29 16.49
C GLY A 104 15.87 -12.56 14.99
N VAL A 105 15.29 -11.63 14.20
CA VAL A 105 15.13 -11.79 12.75
C VAL A 105 16.49 -11.81 12.06
N THR A 106 16.82 -12.92 11.42
CA THR A 106 18.11 -13.10 10.73
C THR A 106 18.07 -12.68 9.25
N ASP A 107 16.88 -12.73 8.64
CA ASP A 107 16.67 -12.35 7.22
C ASP A 107 15.55 -11.29 7.12
N PRO A 108 15.90 -10.00 7.29
CA PRO A 108 14.93 -8.90 7.18
C PRO A 108 14.27 -8.79 5.82
N GLU A 109 14.98 -9.11 4.74
CA GLU A 109 14.47 -8.99 3.38
C GLU A 109 13.33 -9.99 3.12
N ARG A 110 13.50 -11.23 3.52
CA ARG A 110 12.47 -12.27 3.43
C ARG A 110 11.25 -11.91 4.25
N VAL A 111 11.45 -11.43 5.49
CA VAL A 111 10.34 -11.05 6.37
C VAL A 111 9.54 -9.89 5.78
N MET A 112 10.21 -8.85 5.27
CA MET A 112 9.56 -7.69 4.66
C MET A 112 8.76 -8.04 3.39
N LYS A 113 9.22 -9.04 2.62
CA LYS A 113 8.54 -9.52 1.41
C LYS A 113 7.39 -10.50 1.69
N THR A 114 7.32 -11.07 2.91
CA THR A 114 6.34 -12.09 3.28
C THR A 114 5.34 -11.54 4.29
N PRO A 115 4.12 -11.13 3.88
CA PRO A 115 3.15 -10.48 4.78
C PRO A 115 2.85 -11.28 6.05
N ALA A 116 2.71 -12.61 5.95
CA ALA A 116 2.41 -13.47 7.09
C ALA A 116 3.56 -13.51 8.12
N LEU A 117 4.83 -13.50 7.67
CA LEU A 117 5.97 -13.42 8.58
C LEU A 117 6.04 -12.06 9.25
N LEU A 118 5.83 -11.00 8.48
CA LEU A 118 5.81 -9.63 8.97
C LEU A 118 4.72 -9.45 10.03
N ASP A 119 3.50 -9.93 9.76
CA ASP A 119 2.38 -9.86 10.72
C ASP A 119 2.70 -10.60 12.02
N ARG A 120 3.39 -11.76 11.95
CA ARG A 120 3.82 -12.50 13.16
C ARG A 120 4.75 -11.67 14.04
N HIS A 121 5.75 -11.01 13.46
CA HIS A 121 6.69 -10.18 14.23
C HIS A 121 6.00 -8.93 14.78
N PHE A 122 5.12 -8.31 14.02
CA PHE A 122 4.33 -7.16 14.49
C PHE A 122 3.32 -7.55 15.58
N LYS A 123 2.68 -8.73 15.49
CA LYS A 123 1.80 -9.25 16.55
C LYS A 123 2.57 -9.45 17.87
N ARG A 124 3.80 -9.97 17.83
CA ARG A 124 4.64 -10.10 19.03
C ARG A 124 5.02 -8.73 19.62
N ALA A 125 5.41 -7.78 18.76
CA ALA A 125 5.71 -6.42 19.20
C ALA A 125 4.48 -5.74 19.82
N PHE A 126 3.30 -5.93 19.26
CA PHE A 126 2.03 -5.49 19.81
C PHE A 126 1.80 -6.03 21.22
N ARG A 127 1.87 -7.34 21.41
CA ARG A 127 1.73 -7.98 22.73
C ARG A 127 2.78 -7.51 23.75
N THR A 128 4.01 -7.25 23.29
CA THR A 128 5.08 -6.71 24.15
C THR A 128 4.78 -5.28 24.60
N ILE A 129 4.24 -4.44 23.72
CA ILE A 129 3.84 -3.07 24.06
C ILE A 129 2.70 -3.09 25.08
N GLU A 130 1.66 -3.91 24.87
CA GLU A 130 0.54 -4.02 25.80
C GLU A 130 0.98 -4.48 27.20
N LYS A 131 1.93 -5.42 27.25
CA LYS A 131 2.39 -5.98 28.54
C LYS A 131 3.34 -5.07 29.32
N ASN A 132 4.19 -4.30 28.61
CA ASN A 132 5.33 -3.63 29.24
C ASN A 132 5.15 -2.11 29.42
N SER A 133 4.02 -1.53 29.02
CA SER A 133 3.81 -0.09 29.15
C SER A 133 3.15 0.26 30.48
N SER A 134 3.58 1.35 31.08
CA SER A 134 3.18 1.77 32.44
C SER A 134 1.82 2.50 32.47
N THR A 135 1.40 3.12 31.37
CA THR A 135 0.15 3.87 31.28
C THR A 135 -0.60 3.56 29.97
N ASP A 136 -1.93 3.66 30.00
CA ASP A 136 -2.77 3.43 28.79
C ASP A 136 -2.40 4.41 27.67
N GLU A 137 -2.10 5.67 28.00
CA GLU A 137 -1.74 6.69 27.00
C GLU A 137 -0.43 6.34 26.27
N ASP A 138 0.61 5.88 26.99
CA ASP A 138 1.88 5.43 26.40
C ASP A 138 1.66 4.19 25.50
N VAL A 139 0.84 3.24 25.94
CA VAL A 139 0.41 2.09 25.12
C VAL A 139 -0.19 2.59 23.80
N GLN A 140 -1.19 3.48 23.88
CA GLN A 140 -1.92 3.95 22.71
C GLN A 140 -0.99 4.68 21.73
N GLU A 141 -0.07 5.51 22.21
CA GLU A 141 0.88 6.21 21.34
C GLU A 141 1.84 5.26 20.62
N ARG A 142 2.40 4.29 21.34
CA ARG A 142 3.30 3.29 20.76
C ARG A 142 2.60 2.41 19.73
N LEU A 143 1.37 2.00 20.01
CA LEU A 143 0.55 1.21 19.08
C LEU A 143 0.23 1.99 17.81
N VAL A 144 -0.09 3.29 17.89
CA VAL A 144 -0.27 4.13 16.70
C VAL A 144 0.99 4.13 15.82
N LYS A 145 2.17 4.27 16.43
CA LYS A 145 3.44 4.23 15.69
C LYS A 145 3.66 2.86 15.03
N LEU A 146 3.40 1.77 15.75
CA LEU A 146 3.53 0.40 15.26
C LEU A 146 2.58 0.14 14.06
N PHE A 147 1.29 0.43 14.20
CA PHE A 147 0.32 0.23 13.14
C PHE A 147 0.52 1.17 11.95
N SER A 148 0.94 2.41 12.19
CA SER A 148 1.28 3.35 11.12
C SER A 148 2.46 2.83 10.29
N LEU A 149 3.51 2.31 10.94
CA LEU A 149 4.64 1.68 10.28
C LEU A 149 4.18 0.47 9.44
N ARG A 150 3.34 -0.40 10.01
CA ARG A 150 2.82 -1.57 9.31
C ARG A 150 2.02 -1.19 8.06
N ASN A 151 1.18 -0.16 8.14
CA ASN A 151 0.42 0.37 7.02
C ASN A 151 1.32 0.96 5.92
N VAL A 152 2.40 1.66 6.28
CA VAL A 152 3.37 2.19 5.31
C VAL A 152 4.06 1.06 4.57
N ILE A 153 4.52 0.02 5.26
CA ILE A 153 5.14 -1.16 4.64
C ILE A 153 4.15 -1.83 3.67
N GLU A 154 2.90 -2.04 4.09
CA GLU A 154 1.85 -2.63 3.25
C GLU A 154 1.60 -1.80 1.97
N SER A 155 1.52 -0.48 2.10
CA SER A 155 1.29 0.40 0.95
C SER A 155 2.47 0.47 -0.01
N SER A 156 3.70 0.30 0.48
CA SER A 156 4.93 0.36 -0.32
C SER A 156 5.28 -0.95 -1.03
N SER A 157 4.81 -2.09 -0.54
CA SER A 157 5.19 -3.43 -1.02
C SER A 157 4.56 -3.87 -2.34
N GLY A 158 4.40 -3.03 -3.32
CA GLY A 158 3.77 -3.43 -4.58
C GLY A 158 4.12 -2.63 -5.81
N THR A 159 5.15 -1.81 -5.76
CA THR A 159 5.51 -0.94 -6.89
C THR A 159 6.40 -1.61 -7.94
N ASN A 160 6.96 -2.79 -7.69
CA ASN A 160 8.03 -3.36 -8.53
C ASN A 160 7.60 -4.41 -9.57
N ASP A 161 6.34 -4.87 -9.62
CA ASP A 161 5.95 -6.01 -10.47
C ASP A 161 5.06 -5.65 -11.68
N ALA A 162 4.99 -4.39 -12.08
CA ALA A 162 4.08 -3.97 -13.15
C ALA A 162 4.42 -4.55 -14.54
N SER A 163 5.65 -4.98 -14.79
CA SER A 163 6.09 -5.44 -16.11
C SER A 163 5.75 -6.91 -16.42
N SER A 164 5.51 -7.73 -15.41
CA SER A 164 5.22 -9.18 -15.57
C SER A 164 3.82 -9.60 -15.10
N ALA A 165 3.01 -8.66 -14.62
CA ALA A 165 1.71 -8.94 -14.07
C ALA A 165 0.68 -9.25 -15.18
N ARG A 166 0.44 -10.53 -15.46
CA ARG A 166 -0.65 -10.99 -16.32
C ARG A 166 -1.73 -11.65 -15.49
N PRO A 167 -3.02 -11.47 -15.82
CA PRO A 167 -4.06 -12.24 -15.16
C PRO A 167 -3.89 -13.71 -15.52
N SER A 168 -3.88 -14.58 -14.52
CA SER A 168 -3.96 -16.03 -14.76
C SER A 168 -5.39 -16.45 -15.10
N GLU A 169 -5.56 -17.60 -15.73
CA GLU A 169 -6.86 -18.19 -15.94
C GLU A 169 -7.62 -18.36 -14.62
N ASN A 170 -8.93 -18.24 -14.68
CA ASN A 170 -9.85 -18.22 -13.52
C ASN A 170 -9.66 -17.04 -12.56
N THR A 171 -8.85 -16.02 -12.91
CA THR A 171 -8.72 -14.81 -12.07
C THR A 171 -10.01 -14.00 -12.13
N PRO A 172 -10.62 -13.66 -10.97
CA PRO A 172 -11.73 -12.71 -10.92
C PRO A 172 -11.28 -11.34 -11.42
N ALA A 173 -12.06 -10.74 -12.29
CA ALA A 173 -11.78 -9.44 -12.88
C ALA A 173 -13.06 -8.58 -12.92
N ILE A 174 -12.89 -7.28 -13.08
CA ILE A 174 -13.97 -6.33 -13.27
C ILE A 174 -13.80 -5.68 -14.64
N LEU A 175 -14.76 -5.89 -15.51
CA LEU A 175 -14.85 -5.23 -16.80
C LEU A 175 -15.67 -3.96 -16.64
N VAL A 176 -15.09 -2.81 -17.00
CA VAL A 176 -15.74 -1.49 -16.94
C VAL A 176 -15.98 -1.01 -18.37
N SER A 177 -17.22 -0.64 -18.67
CA SER A 177 -17.62 -0.07 -19.96
C SER A 177 -18.45 1.19 -19.70
N GLY A 178 -17.89 2.36 -20.03
CA GLY A 178 -18.51 3.63 -19.69
C GLY A 178 -18.67 3.82 -18.17
N LYS A 179 -19.92 3.89 -17.70
CA LYS A 179 -20.26 4.02 -16.26
C LYS A 179 -20.56 2.68 -15.58
N ASP A 180 -20.68 1.61 -16.35
CA ASP A 180 -21.11 0.30 -15.86
C ASP A 180 -19.90 -0.60 -15.60
N SER A 181 -20.04 -1.47 -14.60
CA SER A 181 -19.02 -2.43 -14.22
C SER A 181 -19.62 -3.83 -14.06
N TYR A 182 -18.95 -4.82 -14.61
CA TYR A 182 -19.41 -6.21 -14.65
C TYR A 182 -18.34 -7.12 -14.06
N PRO A 183 -18.68 -7.95 -13.04
CA PRO A 183 -17.78 -8.99 -12.58
C PRO A 183 -17.68 -10.08 -13.66
N VAL A 184 -16.45 -10.48 -13.97
CA VAL A 184 -16.15 -11.52 -14.96
C VAL A 184 -14.96 -12.35 -14.46
N LYS A 185 -14.75 -13.54 -15.04
CA LYS A 185 -13.52 -14.31 -14.84
C LYS A 185 -12.70 -14.33 -16.12
N VAL A 186 -11.39 -14.36 -15.95
CA VAL A 186 -10.46 -14.54 -17.07
C VAL A 186 -10.47 -16.01 -17.49
N LEU A 187 -10.80 -16.28 -18.74
CA LEU A 187 -10.83 -17.63 -19.30
C LEU A 187 -9.50 -17.98 -19.95
N SER A 188 -8.86 -17.02 -20.64
CA SER A 188 -7.58 -17.23 -21.30
C SER A 188 -6.83 -15.92 -21.49
N THR A 189 -5.50 -16.00 -21.51
CA THR A 189 -4.61 -14.85 -21.78
C THR A 189 -3.54 -15.26 -22.79
N LYS A 190 -3.59 -14.73 -24.01
CA LYS A 190 -2.62 -15.03 -25.07
C LYS A 190 -2.15 -13.72 -25.73
N GLY A 191 -0.86 -13.42 -25.59
CA GLY A 191 -0.26 -12.22 -26.20
C GLY A 191 -0.91 -10.93 -25.74
N GLN A 192 -1.48 -10.17 -26.68
CA GLN A 192 -2.24 -8.93 -26.43
C GLN A 192 -3.76 -9.14 -26.39
N THR A 193 -4.19 -10.38 -26.18
CA THR A 193 -5.61 -10.76 -26.16
C THR A 193 -5.92 -11.46 -24.85
N VAL A 194 -7.02 -11.06 -24.23
CA VAL A 194 -7.60 -11.70 -23.05
C VAL A 194 -9.03 -12.09 -23.38
N VAL A 195 -9.39 -13.31 -23.03
CA VAL A 195 -10.77 -13.78 -23.10
C VAL A 195 -11.33 -13.84 -21.69
N VAL A 196 -12.44 -13.20 -21.46
CA VAL A 196 -13.17 -13.21 -20.19
C VAL A 196 -14.54 -13.84 -20.36
N GLU A 197 -15.16 -14.28 -19.28
CA GLU A 197 -16.57 -14.68 -19.28
C GLU A 197 -17.43 -13.56 -19.90
N TYR A 198 -18.46 -13.95 -20.65
CA TYR A 198 -19.35 -12.96 -21.25
C TYR A 198 -20.08 -12.19 -20.14
N PRO A 199 -20.01 -10.83 -20.11
CA PRO A 199 -20.55 -10.05 -19.00
C PRO A 199 -22.06 -10.20 -18.90
N ARG A 200 -22.56 -10.27 -17.67
CA ARG A 200 -23.98 -10.43 -17.34
C ARG A 200 -24.43 -9.33 -16.39
N ASN A 201 -25.69 -8.95 -16.46
CA ASN A 201 -26.29 -8.04 -15.49
C ASN A 201 -26.60 -8.78 -14.17
N ALA A 202 -27.14 -8.04 -13.19
CA ALA A 202 -27.51 -8.60 -11.88
C ALA A 202 -28.59 -9.71 -11.95
N LEU A 203 -29.35 -9.78 -13.05
CA LEU A 203 -30.37 -10.79 -13.31
C LEU A 203 -29.80 -12.00 -14.10
N GLY A 204 -28.50 -12.02 -14.38
CA GLY A 204 -27.84 -13.08 -15.14
C GLY A 204 -27.99 -12.98 -16.66
N THR A 205 -28.64 -11.94 -17.19
CA THR A 205 -28.81 -11.70 -18.62
C THR A 205 -27.49 -11.24 -19.25
N PRO A 206 -27.06 -11.83 -20.39
CA PRO A 206 -25.87 -11.39 -21.11
C PRO A 206 -26.00 -9.94 -21.60
N ILE A 207 -24.93 -9.14 -21.39
CA ILE A 207 -24.87 -7.75 -21.84
C ILE A 207 -24.24 -7.70 -23.24
N ARG A 208 -24.98 -7.22 -24.21
CA ARG A 208 -24.47 -7.10 -25.58
C ARG A 208 -23.34 -6.09 -25.65
N MET A 209 -22.13 -6.57 -25.98
CA MET A 209 -20.94 -5.76 -26.18
C MET A 209 -20.61 -5.67 -27.68
N THR A 210 -20.57 -4.46 -28.22
CA THR A 210 -20.26 -4.23 -29.63
C THR A 210 -18.75 -4.29 -29.86
N LYS A 211 -18.31 -4.90 -30.95
CA LYS A 211 -16.90 -4.89 -31.37
C LYS A 211 -16.38 -3.45 -31.48
N GLY A 212 -15.17 -3.21 -30.98
CA GLY A 212 -14.56 -1.87 -30.93
C GLY A 212 -14.94 -1.05 -29.70
N THR A 213 -15.87 -1.51 -28.84
CA THR A 213 -16.18 -0.79 -27.59
C THR A 213 -14.95 -0.70 -26.69
N LYS A 214 -14.63 0.51 -26.24
CA LYS A 214 -13.55 0.75 -25.28
C LYS A 214 -13.96 0.28 -23.90
N ILE A 215 -13.09 -0.49 -23.27
CA ILE A 215 -13.29 -1.02 -21.92
C ILE A 215 -12.02 -0.91 -21.09
N ALA A 216 -12.16 -0.97 -19.77
CA ALA A 216 -11.05 -1.21 -18.86
C ALA A 216 -11.27 -2.55 -18.14
N LEU A 217 -10.24 -3.39 -18.09
CA LEU A 217 -10.27 -4.66 -17.36
C LEU A 217 -9.35 -4.54 -16.14
N SER A 218 -9.95 -4.67 -14.96
CA SER A 218 -9.24 -4.59 -13.67
C SER A 218 -9.20 -5.95 -13.00
N PHE A 219 -8.06 -6.35 -12.50
CA PHE A 219 -7.85 -7.65 -11.85
C PHE A 219 -6.79 -7.55 -10.74
N PHE A 220 -6.73 -8.58 -9.89
CA PHE A 220 -5.70 -8.71 -8.86
C PHE A 220 -4.84 -9.94 -9.15
N THR A 221 -3.54 -9.80 -8.99
CA THR A 221 -2.59 -10.92 -9.07
C THR A 221 -2.66 -11.77 -7.81
N LYS A 222 -2.04 -12.95 -7.82
CA LYS A 222 -1.89 -13.82 -6.63
C LYS A 222 -1.20 -13.11 -5.46
N SER A 223 -0.35 -12.12 -5.73
CA SER A 223 0.29 -11.25 -4.74
C SER A 223 -0.61 -10.10 -4.25
N SER A 224 -1.90 -10.10 -4.58
CA SER A 224 -2.89 -9.07 -4.22
C SER A 224 -2.61 -7.68 -4.78
N ASN A 225 -1.73 -7.56 -5.78
CA ASN A 225 -1.52 -6.31 -6.49
C ASN A 225 -2.60 -6.13 -7.55
N GLY A 226 -3.24 -4.96 -7.55
CA GLY A 226 -4.28 -4.62 -8.51
C GLY A 226 -3.68 -3.97 -9.76
N PHE A 227 -4.15 -4.40 -10.92
CA PHE A 227 -3.78 -3.85 -12.22
C PHE A 227 -5.01 -3.61 -13.07
N SER A 228 -4.89 -2.68 -14.00
CA SER A 228 -5.89 -2.43 -15.02
C SER A 228 -5.21 -2.20 -16.36
N TYR A 229 -5.84 -2.64 -17.44
CA TYR A 229 -5.48 -2.21 -18.77
C TYR A 229 -6.69 -1.76 -19.56
N ASP A 230 -6.46 -0.76 -20.40
CA ASP A 230 -7.44 -0.29 -21.34
C ASP A 230 -7.41 -1.21 -22.58
N GLY A 231 -8.57 -1.60 -23.05
CA GLY A 231 -8.70 -2.48 -24.18
C GLY A 231 -9.92 -2.17 -25.03
N THR A 232 -10.08 -2.94 -26.07
CA THR A 232 -11.23 -2.89 -26.97
C THR A 232 -11.84 -4.26 -27.12
N VAL A 233 -13.16 -4.32 -27.20
CA VAL A 233 -13.92 -5.54 -27.45
C VAL A 233 -13.62 -6.07 -28.85
N GLY A 234 -13.11 -7.30 -28.95
CA GLY A 234 -12.85 -7.98 -30.22
C GLY A 234 -14.08 -8.74 -30.75
N GLY A 235 -14.97 -9.15 -29.86
CA GLY A 235 -16.19 -9.91 -30.19
C GLY A 235 -16.44 -11.06 -29.23
N ALA A 236 -17.54 -11.75 -29.42
CA ALA A 236 -17.84 -12.98 -28.70
C ALA A 236 -17.05 -14.15 -29.31
N VAL A 237 -16.55 -15.04 -28.45
CA VAL A 237 -15.85 -16.28 -28.86
C VAL A 237 -16.38 -17.46 -28.05
N ASN A 238 -16.45 -18.61 -28.66
CA ASN A 238 -16.77 -19.83 -27.94
C ASN A 238 -15.50 -20.43 -27.34
N THR A 239 -15.57 -20.81 -26.08
CA THR A 239 -14.49 -21.46 -25.34
C THR A 239 -15.00 -22.79 -24.76
N ASP A 240 -14.09 -23.64 -24.28
CA ASP A 240 -14.43 -24.88 -23.57
C ASP A 240 -15.24 -24.62 -22.28
N HIS A 241 -15.24 -23.39 -21.79
CA HIS A 241 -15.98 -22.93 -20.61
C HIS A 241 -17.25 -22.13 -20.95
N GLY A 242 -17.71 -22.18 -22.21
CA GLY A 242 -18.87 -21.43 -22.68
C GLY A 242 -18.52 -20.17 -23.47
N GLN A 243 -19.50 -19.29 -23.62
CA GLN A 243 -19.32 -18.05 -24.39
C GLN A 243 -18.44 -17.07 -23.64
N GLY A 244 -17.34 -16.64 -24.26
CA GLY A 244 -16.41 -15.64 -23.79
C GLY A 244 -16.46 -14.36 -24.59
N LEU A 245 -15.96 -13.27 -24.01
CA LEU A 245 -15.73 -11.98 -24.66
C LEU A 245 -14.23 -11.80 -24.88
N GLN A 246 -13.82 -11.66 -26.13
CA GLN A 246 -12.44 -11.35 -26.50
C GLN A 246 -12.16 -9.86 -26.31
N ILE A 247 -11.03 -9.55 -25.68
CA ILE A 247 -10.56 -8.19 -25.42
C ILE A 247 -9.14 -8.08 -25.96
N SER A 248 -8.90 -7.12 -26.85
CA SER A 248 -7.56 -6.74 -27.31
C SER A 248 -7.04 -5.56 -26.49
N HIS A 249 -5.79 -5.59 -26.08
CA HIS A 249 -5.17 -4.52 -25.28
C HIS A 249 -3.74 -4.21 -25.74
N SER A 250 -3.25 -3.03 -25.40
CA SER A 250 -1.92 -2.53 -25.79
C SER A 250 -0.75 -3.20 -25.05
N GLY A 251 -1.02 -4.11 -24.10
CA GLY A 251 -0.02 -4.68 -23.20
C GLY A 251 0.46 -3.74 -22.08
N ARG A 252 0.08 -2.47 -22.11
CA ARG A 252 0.43 -1.51 -21.06
C ARG A 252 -0.53 -1.63 -19.90
N MET A 253 -0.03 -2.17 -18.79
CA MET A 253 -0.79 -2.26 -17.54
C MET A 253 -0.56 -1.03 -16.68
N LYS A 254 -1.65 -0.54 -16.10
CA LYS A 254 -1.64 0.53 -15.12
C LYS A 254 -1.84 -0.10 -13.73
N PRO A 255 -0.98 0.16 -12.76
CA PRO A 255 -1.27 -0.28 -11.39
C PRO A 255 -2.54 0.42 -10.92
N LEU A 256 -3.46 -0.33 -10.32
CA LEU A 256 -4.60 0.26 -9.63
C LEU A 256 -4.08 1.04 -8.43
N VAL A 257 -4.72 2.17 -8.15
CA VAL A 257 -4.39 2.95 -6.95
C VAL A 257 -4.53 2.05 -5.74
N LYS A 258 -3.40 1.79 -5.07
CA LYS A 258 -3.40 0.98 -3.86
C LYS A 258 -4.28 1.63 -2.81
N ARG A 259 -5.05 0.80 -2.12
CA ARG A 259 -5.76 1.23 -0.93
C ARG A 259 -4.76 1.68 0.12
N LYS A 260 -4.98 2.86 0.68
CA LYS A 260 -4.11 3.41 1.72
C LYS A 260 -4.06 2.52 2.97
N PHE A 261 -5.17 1.80 3.25
CA PHE A 261 -5.31 0.95 4.42
C PHE A 261 -5.79 -0.44 4.03
N ARG A 262 -5.24 -1.45 4.68
CA ARG A 262 -5.72 -2.83 4.60
C ARG A 262 -7.17 -2.90 5.08
N ARG A 263 -7.92 -3.84 4.53
CA ARG A 263 -9.29 -4.14 4.93
C ARG A 263 -9.39 -5.58 5.40
N ARG A 264 -10.31 -5.82 6.30
CA ARG A 264 -10.68 -7.17 6.74
C ARG A 264 -12.17 -7.35 6.60
N THR A 265 -12.59 -8.46 6.02
CA THR A 265 -13.99 -8.90 6.02
C THR A 265 -14.36 -9.32 7.44
N THR A 266 -15.51 -8.88 7.91
CA THR A 266 -16.02 -9.10 9.27
C THR A 266 -17.53 -9.28 9.25
N ASP A 267 -18.08 -9.66 10.39
CA ASP A 267 -19.53 -9.67 10.65
C ASP A 267 -19.81 -9.03 12.04
N ILE A 268 -19.23 -7.86 12.29
CA ILE A 268 -19.32 -7.19 13.59
C ILE A 268 -20.62 -6.39 13.65
N GLN A 269 -21.39 -6.60 14.71
CA GLN A 269 -22.59 -5.78 14.99
C GLN A 269 -22.18 -4.37 15.40
N CYS A 270 -23.01 -3.40 15.02
CA CYS A 270 -22.78 -2.03 15.41
C CYS A 270 -24.09 -1.27 15.55
N GLU A 271 -24.04 -0.22 16.36
CA GLU A 271 -25.06 0.78 16.47
C GLU A 271 -24.62 2.05 15.75
N PHE A 272 -25.56 2.80 15.20
CA PHE A 272 -25.20 4.08 14.61
C PHE A 272 -26.35 5.10 14.74
N TYR A 273 -25.94 6.36 14.67
CA TYR A 273 -26.80 7.53 14.85
C TYR A 273 -26.54 8.52 13.72
N PHE A 274 -27.59 9.19 13.25
CA PHE A 274 -27.41 10.30 12.32
C PHE A 274 -26.77 11.50 13.02
N VAL A 275 -25.91 12.21 12.31
CA VAL A 275 -25.27 13.44 12.78
C VAL A 275 -25.66 14.58 11.84
N LYS A 276 -26.30 15.61 12.41
CA LYS A 276 -26.64 16.85 11.73
C LYS A 276 -25.57 17.90 11.99
N VAL A 277 -25.42 18.80 11.06
CA VAL A 277 -24.60 20.01 11.23
C VAL A 277 -25.56 21.14 11.55
N GLU A 278 -25.46 21.68 12.73
CA GLU A 278 -26.19 22.89 13.11
C GLU A 278 -25.24 24.07 13.02
N GLU A 279 -25.62 25.05 12.19
CA GLU A 279 -24.87 26.30 12.08
C GLU A 279 -25.46 27.30 13.08
N THR A 280 -24.64 27.77 14.00
CA THR A 280 -25.01 28.82 14.98
C THR A 280 -24.20 30.07 14.71
N GLY A 281 -24.82 31.23 14.81
CA GLY A 281 -24.23 32.55 14.58
C GLY A 281 -24.61 33.17 13.23
N THR A 282 -24.34 34.46 13.08
CA THR A 282 -24.63 35.24 11.88
C THR A 282 -23.36 35.84 11.27
N GLY A 283 -23.33 35.97 9.94
CA GLY A 283 -22.22 36.59 9.21
C GLY A 283 -20.90 35.81 9.32
N ARG A 284 -19.77 36.50 9.59
CA ARG A 284 -18.43 35.92 9.69
C ARG A 284 -18.16 35.09 10.95
N LYS A 285 -19.08 35.09 11.93
CA LYS A 285 -18.97 34.30 13.19
C LYS A 285 -19.81 33.02 13.17
N LYS A 286 -20.13 32.48 12.01
CA LYS A 286 -20.80 31.18 11.89
C LYS A 286 -19.91 30.06 12.43
N THR A 287 -20.42 29.32 13.41
CA THR A 287 -19.79 28.10 13.93
C THR A 287 -20.70 26.91 13.60
N ALA A 288 -20.11 25.83 13.07
CA ALA A 288 -20.82 24.60 12.76
C ALA A 288 -20.61 23.59 13.91
N LYS A 289 -21.71 23.15 14.53
CA LYS A 289 -21.71 22.14 15.58
C LYS A 289 -22.31 20.84 15.04
N LEU A 290 -21.67 19.72 15.38
CA LEU A 290 -22.19 18.39 15.07
C LEU A 290 -23.14 17.94 16.20
N VAL A 291 -24.39 17.67 15.82
CA VAL A 291 -25.43 17.24 16.78
C VAL A 291 -25.85 15.81 16.40
N VAL A 292 -25.78 14.91 17.38
CA VAL A 292 -26.20 13.52 17.22
C VAL A 292 -27.71 13.45 17.38
N VAL A 293 -28.40 12.89 16.39
CA VAL A 293 -29.86 12.65 16.47
C VAL A 293 -30.10 11.45 17.40
N ASN A 294 -30.94 11.63 18.42
CA ASN A 294 -31.21 10.60 19.44
C ASN A 294 -32.14 9.48 18.92
N ARG A 295 -31.83 8.93 17.73
CA ARG A 295 -32.47 7.73 17.18
C ARG A 295 -31.44 6.73 16.83
N LYS A 296 -31.49 5.59 17.51
CA LYS A 296 -30.58 4.46 17.33
C LYS A 296 -31.01 3.62 16.13
N TYR A 297 -30.00 3.21 15.35
CA TYR A 297 -30.12 2.23 14.28
C TYR A 297 -29.07 1.16 14.49
N THR A 298 -29.34 -0.05 13.97
CA THR A 298 -28.43 -1.18 14.05
C THR A 298 -27.99 -1.61 12.65
N GLY A 299 -26.85 -2.26 12.60
CA GLY A 299 -26.32 -2.81 11.35
C GLY A 299 -25.16 -3.75 11.61
N THR A 300 -24.66 -4.34 10.53
CA THR A 300 -23.52 -5.28 10.55
C THR A 300 -22.41 -4.76 9.67
N ILE A 301 -21.21 -4.62 10.20
CA ILE A 301 -20.01 -4.25 9.46
C ILE A 301 -19.50 -5.48 8.74
N LYS A 302 -19.52 -5.44 7.41
CA LYS A 302 -19.09 -6.52 6.53
C LYS A 302 -17.62 -6.44 6.12
N ASP A 303 -17.06 -5.24 6.17
CA ASP A 303 -15.66 -4.99 5.86
C ASP A 303 -15.23 -3.74 6.62
N ILE A 304 -14.03 -3.75 7.19
CA ILE A 304 -13.51 -2.63 7.98
C ILE A 304 -12.05 -2.34 7.65
N SER A 305 -11.70 -1.07 7.70
CA SER A 305 -10.33 -0.54 7.65
C SER A 305 -10.25 0.72 8.49
N VAL A 306 -9.04 1.21 8.78
CA VAL A 306 -8.86 2.50 9.48
C VAL A 306 -9.45 3.69 8.71
N GLY A 307 -9.61 3.57 7.38
CA GLY A 307 -10.19 4.64 6.54
C GLY A 307 -11.69 4.60 6.40
N GLY A 308 -12.37 3.52 6.82
CA GLY A 308 -13.81 3.35 6.64
C GLY A 308 -14.29 1.91 6.72
N CYS A 309 -15.59 1.73 6.52
CA CYS A 309 -16.22 0.40 6.57
C CYS A 309 -17.33 0.23 5.52
N ALA A 310 -17.71 -1.02 5.29
CA ALA A 310 -18.92 -1.40 4.59
C ALA A 310 -19.96 -1.88 5.63
N LEU A 311 -21.02 -1.12 5.81
CA LEU A 311 -22.09 -1.36 6.79
C LEU A 311 -23.36 -1.85 6.09
N LYS A 312 -23.86 -3.04 6.44
CA LYS A 312 -25.16 -3.54 6.00
C LYS A 312 -26.24 -3.09 6.97
N SER A 313 -27.27 -2.42 6.48
CA SER A 313 -28.42 -1.98 7.28
C SER A 313 -29.68 -1.88 6.42
N SER A 314 -30.84 -1.98 7.06
CA SER A 314 -32.16 -1.73 6.47
C SER A 314 -32.59 -0.26 6.57
N ALA A 315 -31.85 0.57 7.32
CA ALA A 315 -32.19 1.97 7.50
C ALA A 315 -32.14 2.75 6.17
N PRO A 316 -33.07 3.70 5.92
CA PRO A 316 -33.11 4.53 4.73
C PRO A 316 -32.04 5.63 4.80
N ILE A 317 -30.82 5.32 4.34
CA ILE A 317 -29.68 6.23 4.44
C ILE A 317 -29.29 6.73 3.05
N GLN A 318 -29.07 8.02 2.92
CA GLN A 318 -28.67 8.68 1.69
C GLN A 318 -27.14 8.88 1.64
N ILE A 319 -26.60 8.95 0.42
CA ILE A 319 -25.20 9.36 0.20
C ILE A 319 -25.02 10.78 0.76
N GLY A 320 -23.87 11.02 1.40
CA GLY A 320 -23.58 12.30 2.07
C GLY A 320 -23.98 12.32 3.56
N SER A 321 -24.85 11.42 4.02
CA SER A 321 -25.24 11.35 5.44
C SER A 321 -24.02 11.13 6.34
N ARG A 322 -23.97 11.86 7.46
CA ARG A 322 -22.97 11.67 8.50
C ARG A 322 -23.52 10.78 9.59
N LEU A 323 -22.71 9.82 10.02
CA LEU A 323 -23.09 8.82 11.00
C LEU A 323 -22.03 8.78 12.11
N LYS A 324 -22.51 8.79 13.38
CA LYS A 324 -21.70 8.33 14.50
C LYS A 324 -21.94 6.83 14.62
N ILE A 325 -20.87 6.04 14.55
CA ILE A 325 -20.92 4.59 14.56
C ILE A 325 -20.23 4.09 15.82
N ASN A 326 -20.94 3.27 16.58
CA ASN A 326 -20.47 2.59 17.76
C ASN A 326 -20.30 1.10 17.39
N ILE A 327 -19.06 0.61 17.45
CA ILE A 327 -18.70 -0.75 17.08
C ILE A 327 -18.33 -1.49 18.36
N ASP A 328 -19.00 -2.59 18.65
CA ASP A 328 -18.68 -3.42 19.79
C ASP A 328 -17.35 -4.13 19.51
N TYR A 329 -16.33 -3.83 20.32
CA TYR A 329 -14.98 -4.34 20.12
C TYR A 329 -14.64 -5.45 21.13
N ASP A 330 -14.85 -5.18 22.40
CA ASP A 330 -14.74 -6.12 23.52
C ASP A 330 -15.70 -5.72 24.64
N ASP A 331 -15.78 -6.49 25.71
CA ASP A 331 -16.68 -6.25 26.83
C ASP A 331 -16.48 -4.89 27.53
N ASN A 332 -15.31 -4.28 27.37
CA ASN A 332 -14.92 -3.05 28.07
C ASN A 332 -14.81 -1.81 27.15
N TYR A 333 -14.84 -2.01 25.83
CA TYR A 333 -14.58 -0.90 24.91
C TYR A 333 -15.42 -0.94 23.64
N VAL A 334 -16.16 0.17 23.43
CA VAL A 334 -16.89 0.43 22.19
C VAL A 334 -16.11 1.43 21.32
N ILE A 335 -15.77 1.01 20.10
CA ILE A 335 -15.10 1.89 19.15
C ILE A 335 -16.08 2.93 18.63
N ASN A 336 -15.81 4.21 18.86
CA ASN A 336 -16.61 5.32 18.39
C ASN A 336 -15.93 6.04 17.23
N VAL A 337 -16.58 6.12 16.07
CA VAL A 337 -16.07 6.81 14.88
C VAL A 337 -17.16 7.66 14.24
N LEU A 338 -16.73 8.78 13.64
CA LEU A 338 -17.57 9.61 12.79
C LEU A 338 -17.27 9.28 11.32
N GLY A 339 -18.28 8.93 10.56
CA GLY A 339 -18.15 8.60 9.15
C GLY A 339 -19.17 9.33 8.26
N GLN A 340 -18.88 9.34 6.97
CA GLN A 340 -19.77 9.84 5.93
C GLN A 340 -20.05 8.75 4.91
N VAL A 341 -21.32 8.56 4.56
CA VAL A 341 -21.75 7.63 3.51
C VAL A 341 -21.33 8.20 2.16
N ILE A 342 -20.43 7.50 1.48
CA ILE A 342 -19.89 7.90 0.17
C ILE A 342 -20.53 7.16 -1.00
N ARG A 343 -21.11 5.99 -0.74
CA ARG A 343 -21.76 5.13 -1.73
C ARG A 343 -22.74 4.19 -1.05
N THR A 344 -23.81 3.84 -1.76
CA THR A 344 -24.80 2.83 -1.34
C THR A 344 -24.97 1.79 -2.43
N ASN A 345 -24.99 0.52 -2.06
CA ASN A 345 -25.32 -0.60 -2.95
C ASN A 345 -26.58 -1.27 -2.39
N ARG A 346 -27.68 -1.26 -3.14
CA ARG A 346 -28.91 -1.95 -2.79
C ARG A 346 -28.92 -3.35 -3.36
N SER A 347 -29.34 -4.31 -2.58
CA SER A 347 -29.54 -5.69 -3.00
C SER A 347 -30.82 -6.23 -2.34
N ALA A 348 -31.33 -7.37 -2.81
CA ALA A 348 -32.46 -8.05 -2.18
C ALA A 348 -32.19 -8.39 -0.69
N ALA A 349 -30.93 -8.60 -0.32
CA ALA A 349 -30.49 -8.91 1.04
C ALA A 349 -30.27 -7.68 1.94
N GLY A 350 -30.62 -6.46 1.48
CA GLY A 350 -30.48 -5.20 2.21
C GLY A 350 -29.50 -4.21 1.52
N THR A 351 -29.32 -3.07 2.15
CA THR A 351 -28.44 -1.99 1.64
C THR A 351 -27.07 -2.07 2.29
N ILE A 352 -26.02 -2.06 1.47
CA ILE A 352 -24.63 -1.90 1.92
C ILE A 352 -24.22 -0.44 1.74
N LEU A 353 -23.83 0.18 2.84
CA LEU A 353 -23.35 1.56 2.91
C LEU A 353 -21.85 1.55 2.94
N HIS A 354 -21.20 2.19 1.98
CA HIS A 354 -19.76 2.42 2.03
C HIS A 354 -19.50 3.74 2.73
N ILE A 355 -18.84 3.67 3.87
CA ILE A 355 -18.63 4.78 4.80
C ILE A 355 -17.16 5.11 4.86
N LYS A 356 -16.81 6.39 4.65
CA LYS A 356 -15.48 6.94 4.88
C LYS A 356 -15.45 7.53 6.29
N PHE A 357 -14.49 7.14 7.11
CA PHE A 357 -14.28 7.76 8.41
C PHE A 357 -13.71 9.17 8.27
N LEU A 358 -14.32 10.14 8.94
CA LEU A 358 -13.93 11.55 8.92
C LEU A 358 -12.94 11.87 10.04
N LYS A 359 -13.18 11.30 11.23
CA LYS A 359 -12.33 11.43 12.40
C LYS A 359 -12.27 10.09 13.12
N VAL A 360 -11.05 9.61 13.33
CA VAL A 360 -10.78 8.37 14.05
C VAL A 360 -9.91 8.73 15.25
N PRO A 361 -10.44 8.65 16.49
CA PRO A 361 -9.63 8.82 17.70
C PRO A 361 -8.49 7.80 17.77
N GLN A 362 -7.42 8.13 18.49
CA GLN A 362 -6.22 7.29 18.58
C GLN A 362 -6.53 5.87 19.06
N ARG A 363 -7.30 5.71 20.11
CA ARG A 363 -7.72 4.40 20.63
C ARG A 363 -8.54 3.62 19.60
N ALA A 364 -9.49 4.30 18.92
CA ALA A 364 -10.26 3.67 17.84
C ALA A 364 -9.38 3.25 16.65
N PHE A 365 -8.36 4.05 16.28
CA PHE A 365 -7.37 3.69 15.27
C PHE A 365 -6.65 2.37 15.63
N ASN A 366 -6.19 2.25 16.88
CA ASN A 366 -5.49 1.06 17.36
C ASN A 366 -6.41 -0.16 17.36
N SER A 367 -7.61 -0.05 17.93
CA SER A 367 -8.58 -1.15 17.98
C SER A 367 -9.00 -1.62 16.59
N ILE A 368 -9.29 -0.69 15.65
CA ILE A 368 -9.58 -1.05 14.26
C ILE A 368 -8.37 -1.72 13.60
N SER A 369 -7.16 -1.24 13.86
CA SER A 369 -5.93 -1.85 13.31
C SER A 369 -5.75 -3.26 13.86
N THR A 370 -5.98 -3.48 15.14
CA THR A 370 -5.92 -4.80 15.78
C THR A 370 -6.90 -5.78 15.13
N ILE A 371 -8.14 -5.33 14.85
CA ILE A 371 -9.11 -6.13 14.08
C ILE A 371 -8.55 -6.44 12.69
N VAL A 372 -8.11 -5.41 11.94
CA VAL A 372 -7.71 -5.53 10.53
C VAL A 372 -6.51 -6.46 10.35
N PHE A 373 -5.55 -6.43 11.27
CA PHE A 373 -4.36 -7.28 11.22
C PHE A 373 -4.55 -8.64 11.94
N GLY A 374 -5.66 -8.85 12.64
CA GLY A 374 -5.95 -10.10 13.36
C GLY A 374 -5.03 -10.32 14.55
N TYR A 375 -4.66 -9.27 15.27
CA TYR A 375 -3.73 -9.42 16.40
C TYR A 375 -4.41 -9.92 17.68
N ASN A 376 -5.74 -9.78 17.77
CA ASN A 376 -6.56 -10.38 18.86
C ASN A 376 -6.95 -11.85 18.56
N ASP A 377 -6.80 -12.31 17.32
CA ASP A 377 -7.10 -13.71 17.03
C ASP A 377 -5.96 -14.57 17.63
N ASP A 378 -6.26 -15.47 18.54
CA ASP A 378 -5.32 -16.43 19.16
C ASP A 378 -4.89 -17.53 18.19
#